data_c9f9fe07ac5f91897a6cc8b6d10240cf
#
_entry.id   c9f9fe07ac5f91897a6cc8b6d10240cf
#
_cell.length_a   1.000
_cell.length_b   1.000
_cell.length_c   1.000
_cell.angle_alpha   90.00
_cell.angle_beta   90.00
_cell.angle_gamma   90.00
#
_symmetry.space_group_name_H-M   'P 1'
#
loop_
_entity.id
_entity.type
_entity.pdbx_description
1 polymer ?
#
loop_
_entity_poly.entity_id
_entity_poly.type
_entity_poly.pdbx_seq_one_letter_code
_entity_poly.pdbx_strand_id
1 'polypeptide(L)'
;HGAPDLLINNAAIINRNANLVDVPAKEFDAVIDINIKGVANVTRHFAPAMIERDHGVIVNLSSGWGRGTSPEVAPYCATKWAMEGLSKAMADELPSGMACVPISPGVVNTEMLQSCFGDGADSARKPDAFAEVAAPFLLALGPKDNGRSLTVPG
;
A
#
# COMPACT_ATOMS: atom_id res chain seq x y z
N HIS A 1 -5.74 8.59 23.36
CA HIS A 1 -4.58 7.96 22.73
C HIS A 1 -3.84 9.03 21.94
N GLY A 2 -2.52 9.02 21.93
CA GLY A 2 -1.69 9.98 21.19
C GLY A 2 -1.59 9.66 19.68
N ALA A 3 -0.79 10.45 18.94
CA ALA A 3 -0.47 10.17 17.55
C ALA A 3 0.29 8.84 17.41
N PRO A 4 0.02 8.02 16.39
CA PRO A 4 0.75 6.77 16.18
C PRO A 4 2.22 7.02 15.80
N ASP A 5 3.11 6.08 16.15
CA ASP A 5 4.50 6.08 15.69
C ASP A 5 4.63 5.42 14.32
N LEU A 6 3.72 4.51 14.00
CA LEU A 6 3.64 3.82 12.71
C LEU A 6 2.17 3.76 12.25
N LEU A 7 1.89 4.37 11.11
CA LEU A 7 0.60 4.31 10.44
C LEU A 7 0.72 3.45 9.18
N ILE A 8 -0.04 2.36 9.10
CA ILE A 8 -0.01 1.45 7.93
C ILE A 8 -1.36 1.53 7.20
N ASN A 9 -1.36 2.11 6.02
CA ASN A 9 -2.48 2.09 5.09
C ASN A 9 -2.44 0.78 4.28
N ASN A 10 -3.09 -0.27 4.81
CA ASN A 10 -3.09 -1.61 4.25
C ASN A 10 -4.38 -1.96 3.50
N ALA A 11 -5.52 -1.41 3.91
CA ALA A 11 -6.82 -1.75 3.34
C ALA A 11 -6.85 -1.49 1.82
N ALA A 12 -7.18 -2.51 1.05
CA ALA A 12 -7.31 -2.42 -0.40
C ALA A 12 -8.22 -3.53 -0.92
N ILE A 13 -8.83 -3.29 -2.07
CA ILE A 13 -9.54 -4.29 -2.86
C ILE A 13 -8.99 -4.33 -4.28
N ILE A 14 -9.27 -5.41 -4.99
CA ILE A 14 -8.95 -5.60 -6.41
C ILE A 14 -10.25 -5.83 -7.19
N ASN A 15 -10.28 -5.43 -8.45
CA ASN A 15 -11.38 -5.75 -9.35
C ASN A 15 -11.35 -7.23 -9.77
N ARG A 16 -12.49 -7.77 -10.17
CA ARG A 16 -12.52 -9.08 -10.85
C ARG A 16 -11.76 -8.98 -12.17
N ASN A 17 -11.04 -10.05 -12.51
CA ASN A 17 -10.25 -10.10 -13.75
C ASN A 17 -11.14 -9.80 -14.96
N ALA A 18 -10.88 -8.67 -15.60
CA ALA A 18 -11.58 -8.22 -16.82
C ALA A 18 -10.73 -7.18 -17.55
N ASN A 19 -10.83 -7.13 -18.87
CA ASN A 19 -10.26 -6.02 -19.64
C ASN A 19 -10.89 -4.69 -19.17
N LEU A 20 -10.12 -3.62 -19.18
CA LEU A 20 -10.58 -2.32 -18.67
C LEU A 20 -11.93 -1.86 -19.23
N VAL A 21 -12.18 -2.13 -20.51
CA VAL A 21 -13.43 -1.76 -21.17
C VAL A 21 -14.65 -2.54 -20.69
N ASP A 22 -14.42 -3.69 -20.04
CA ASP A 22 -15.45 -4.59 -19.52
C ASP A 22 -15.65 -4.45 -18.01
N VAL A 23 -14.79 -3.68 -17.32
CA VAL A 23 -14.92 -3.43 -15.88
C VAL A 23 -16.14 -2.54 -15.60
N PRO A 24 -17.11 -2.99 -14.80
CA PRO A 24 -18.26 -2.15 -14.45
C PRO A 24 -17.83 -0.87 -13.72
N ALA A 25 -18.42 0.28 -14.06
CA ALA A 25 -18.09 1.57 -13.45
C ALA A 25 -18.16 1.51 -11.91
N LYS A 26 -19.20 0.87 -11.36
CA LYS A 26 -19.34 0.69 -9.90
C LYS A 26 -18.16 -0.06 -9.26
N GLU A 27 -17.61 -1.04 -9.97
CA GLU A 27 -16.46 -1.81 -9.47
C GLU A 27 -15.17 -0.98 -9.54
N PHE A 28 -14.98 -0.24 -10.65
CA PHE A 28 -13.90 0.72 -10.79
C PHE A 28 -13.94 1.77 -9.66
N ASP A 29 -15.11 2.40 -9.44
CA ASP A 29 -15.32 3.40 -8.40
C ASP A 29 -14.99 2.85 -7.02
N ALA A 30 -15.42 1.63 -6.69
CA ALA A 30 -15.12 1.00 -5.40
C ALA A 30 -13.62 0.81 -5.18
N VAL A 31 -12.87 0.40 -6.21
CA VAL A 31 -11.40 0.26 -6.13
C VAL A 31 -10.74 1.61 -5.86
N ILE A 32 -11.18 2.68 -6.54
CA ILE A 32 -10.65 4.03 -6.31
C ILE A 32 -11.01 4.55 -4.92
N ASP A 33 -12.26 4.36 -4.49
CA ASP A 33 -12.75 4.86 -3.21
C ASP A 33 -12.01 4.23 -2.03
N ILE A 34 -11.78 2.93 -2.07
CA ILE A 34 -11.09 2.22 -1.00
C ILE A 34 -9.58 2.46 -1.08
N ASN A 35 -8.97 2.20 -2.23
CA ASN A 35 -7.52 2.15 -2.33
C ASN A 35 -6.84 3.53 -2.37
N ILE A 36 -7.54 4.58 -2.84
CA ILE A 36 -6.99 5.94 -2.92
C ILE A 36 -7.65 6.87 -1.91
N LYS A 37 -8.97 7.05 -1.98
CA LYS A 37 -9.66 7.98 -1.09
C LYS A 37 -9.60 7.51 0.37
N GLY A 38 -9.67 6.19 0.62
CA GLY A 38 -9.49 5.61 1.95
C GLY A 38 -8.15 6.00 2.56
N VAL A 39 -7.05 5.81 1.82
CA VAL A 39 -5.69 6.20 2.26
C VAL A 39 -5.60 7.71 2.54
N ALA A 40 -6.12 8.54 1.63
CA ALA A 40 -6.12 9.98 1.81
C ALA A 40 -6.92 10.42 3.04
N ASN A 41 -8.05 9.78 3.33
CA ASN A 41 -8.88 10.08 4.50
C ASN A 41 -8.18 9.71 5.81
N VAL A 42 -7.61 8.50 5.88
CA VAL A 42 -6.84 8.06 7.05
C VAL A 42 -5.63 8.95 7.28
N THR A 43 -4.88 9.25 6.23
CA THR A 43 -3.71 10.14 6.30
C THR A 43 -4.09 11.52 6.81
N ARG A 44 -5.13 12.17 6.27
CA ARG A 44 -5.61 13.48 6.75
C ARG A 44 -6.02 13.48 8.21
N HIS A 45 -6.49 12.35 8.72
CA HIS A 45 -6.93 12.25 10.11
C HIS A 45 -5.75 12.08 11.08
N PHE A 46 -4.73 11.30 10.73
CA PHE A 46 -3.64 10.95 11.64
C PHE A 46 -2.36 11.78 11.44
N ALA A 47 -2.03 12.15 10.20
CA ALA A 47 -0.79 12.84 9.89
C ALA A 47 -0.61 14.20 10.61
N PRO A 48 -1.63 15.05 10.81
CA PRO A 48 -1.44 16.31 11.48
C PRO A 48 -0.81 16.18 12.87
N ALA A 49 -1.28 15.26 13.69
CA ALA A 49 -0.74 15.01 15.03
C ALA A 49 0.65 14.36 15.01
N MET A 50 0.98 13.58 13.98
CA MET A 50 2.32 13.04 13.76
C MET A 50 3.30 14.15 13.36
N ILE A 51 2.87 15.06 12.45
CA ILE A 51 3.65 16.21 11.99
C ILE A 51 3.95 17.18 13.13
N GLU A 52 2.96 17.50 13.98
CA GLU A 52 3.15 18.36 15.15
C GLU A 52 4.23 17.80 16.11
N ARG A 53 4.34 16.49 16.20
CA ARG A 53 5.33 15.79 17.03
C ARG A 53 6.67 15.61 16.32
N ASP A 54 6.78 15.91 15.04
CA ASP A 54 7.94 15.64 14.16
C ASP A 54 8.46 14.19 14.33
N HIS A 55 7.54 13.23 14.39
CA HIS A 55 7.90 11.83 14.61
C HIS A 55 6.88 10.86 14.04
N GLY A 56 7.39 9.82 13.37
CA GLY A 56 6.61 8.67 12.94
C GLY A 56 6.80 8.31 11.48
N VAL A 57 6.28 7.15 11.12
CA VAL A 57 6.36 6.60 9.76
C VAL A 57 4.96 6.33 9.23
N ILE A 58 4.68 6.78 8.02
CA ILE A 58 3.47 6.44 7.27
C ILE A 58 3.85 5.46 6.18
N VAL A 59 3.27 4.28 6.22
CA VAL A 59 3.44 3.23 5.21
C VAL A 59 2.19 3.13 4.36
N ASN A 60 2.34 3.29 3.06
CA ASN A 60 1.27 3.04 2.09
C ASN A 60 1.57 1.74 1.36
N LEU A 61 0.71 0.72 1.50
CA LEU A 61 0.90 -0.55 0.81
C LEU A 61 0.70 -0.37 -0.69
N SER A 62 1.82 -0.41 -1.41
CA SER A 62 1.93 -0.49 -2.87
C SER A 62 1.82 -1.96 -3.33
N SER A 63 2.47 -2.29 -4.42
CA SER A 63 2.53 -3.61 -5.02
C SER A 63 3.66 -3.65 -6.04
N GLY A 64 4.05 -4.82 -6.52
CA GLY A 64 4.78 -4.96 -7.78
C GLY A 64 4.03 -4.28 -8.94
N TRP A 65 2.69 -4.29 -8.90
CA TRP A 65 1.83 -3.59 -9.86
C TRP A 65 1.67 -2.07 -9.61
N GLY A 66 2.34 -1.52 -8.63
CA GLY A 66 2.57 -0.08 -8.47
C GLY A 66 3.84 0.40 -9.18
N ARG A 67 4.65 -0.53 -9.69
CA ARG A 67 5.92 -0.29 -10.43
C ARG A 67 5.96 -1.02 -11.78
N GLY A 68 4.95 -1.84 -12.04
CA GLY A 68 4.67 -2.55 -13.28
C GLY A 68 3.16 -2.65 -13.47
N THR A 69 2.73 -3.45 -14.43
CA THR A 69 1.30 -3.63 -14.74
C THR A 69 0.99 -5.09 -15.04
N SER A 70 -0.30 -5.42 -15.02
CA SER A 70 -0.82 -6.70 -15.51
C SER A 70 -2.13 -6.44 -16.26
N PRO A 71 -2.45 -7.23 -17.30
CA PRO A 71 -3.77 -7.18 -17.93
C PRO A 71 -4.85 -7.58 -16.90
N GLU A 72 -6.10 -7.24 -17.21
CA GLU A 72 -7.31 -7.59 -16.47
C GLU A 72 -7.48 -6.96 -15.07
N VAL A 73 -6.45 -6.31 -14.53
CA VAL A 73 -6.46 -5.65 -13.22
C VAL A 73 -6.07 -4.16 -13.32
N ALA A 74 -6.38 -3.52 -14.42
CA ALA A 74 -6.01 -2.13 -14.68
C ALA A 74 -6.48 -1.13 -13.59
N PRO A 75 -7.71 -1.19 -13.03
CA PRO A 75 -8.11 -0.32 -11.92
C PRO A 75 -7.21 -0.47 -10.70
N TYR A 76 -6.90 -1.70 -10.32
CA TYR A 76 -6.00 -1.96 -9.19
C TYR A 76 -4.58 -1.44 -9.47
N CYS A 77 -4.01 -1.73 -10.65
CA CYS A 77 -2.71 -1.20 -11.04
C CYS A 77 -2.67 0.33 -10.91
N ALA A 78 -3.69 1.03 -11.43
CA ALA A 78 -3.79 2.49 -11.34
C ALA A 78 -3.74 2.98 -9.88
N THR A 79 -4.44 2.30 -8.97
CA THR A 79 -4.40 2.67 -7.54
C THR A 79 -3.05 2.41 -6.89
N LYS A 80 -2.34 1.35 -7.28
CA LYS A 80 -1.00 1.05 -6.73
C LYS A 80 0.08 1.99 -7.29
N TRP A 81 -0.02 2.43 -8.52
CA TRP A 81 0.78 3.54 -9.06
C TRP A 81 0.47 4.85 -8.32
N ALA A 82 -0.80 5.11 -8.00
CA ALA A 82 -1.18 6.27 -7.19
C ALA A 82 -0.54 6.23 -5.79
N MET A 83 -0.41 5.06 -5.16
CA MET A 83 0.28 4.92 -3.87
C MET A 83 1.75 5.30 -3.94
N GLU A 84 2.44 4.94 -5.01
CA GLU A 84 3.84 5.35 -5.24
C GLU A 84 3.95 6.88 -5.37
N GLY A 85 3.11 7.49 -6.20
CA GLY A 85 3.11 8.95 -6.42
C GLY A 85 2.70 9.74 -5.16
N LEU A 86 1.60 9.33 -4.51
CA LEU A 86 1.10 9.96 -3.29
C LEU A 86 2.14 9.93 -2.16
N SER A 87 2.78 8.77 -1.96
CA SER A 87 3.78 8.62 -0.91
C SER A 87 5.02 9.47 -1.14
N LYS A 88 5.49 9.58 -2.37
CA LYS A 88 6.64 10.43 -2.71
C LYS A 88 6.33 11.91 -2.56
N ALA A 89 5.18 12.35 -3.08
CA ALA A 89 4.75 13.73 -2.91
C ALA A 89 4.61 14.09 -1.42
N MET A 90 3.98 13.21 -0.65
CA MET A 90 3.86 13.42 0.79
C MET A 90 5.21 13.44 1.51
N ALA A 91 6.17 12.61 1.07
CA ALA A 91 7.52 12.58 1.64
C ALA A 91 8.23 13.95 1.52
N ASP A 92 7.97 14.68 0.44
CA ASP A 92 8.52 16.04 0.23
C ASP A 92 7.85 17.09 1.14
N GLU A 93 6.68 16.80 1.70
CA GLU A 93 5.89 17.69 2.56
C GLU A 93 6.14 17.44 4.05
N LEU A 94 6.71 16.29 4.44
CA LEU A 94 6.89 15.90 5.83
C LEU A 94 8.10 16.56 6.48
N PRO A 95 8.06 16.82 7.80
CA PRO A 95 9.21 17.28 8.56
C PRO A 95 10.28 16.16 8.68
N SER A 96 11.50 16.55 9.01
CA SER A 96 12.69 15.70 8.93
C SER A 96 12.71 14.49 9.88
N GLY A 97 11.91 14.52 10.94
CA GLY A 97 11.76 13.40 11.89
C GLY A 97 10.76 12.32 11.42
N MET A 98 10.15 12.51 10.26
CA MET A 98 9.11 11.63 9.72
C MET A 98 9.52 10.96 8.41
N ALA A 99 8.76 9.92 8.01
CA ALA A 99 8.86 9.32 6.69
C ALA A 99 7.48 8.91 6.14
N CYS A 100 7.32 8.99 4.82
CA CYS A 100 6.25 8.35 4.08
C CYS A 100 6.86 7.39 3.07
N VAL A 101 6.50 6.10 3.17
CA VAL A 101 7.18 5.02 2.46
C VAL A 101 6.18 4.15 1.70
N PRO A 102 6.21 4.11 0.35
CA PRO A 102 5.43 3.14 -0.41
C PRO A 102 6.12 1.78 -0.36
N ILE A 103 5.41 0.76 0.10
CA ILE A 103 5.96 -0.59 0.29
C ILE A 103 5.19 -1.62 -0.52
N SER A 104 5.91 -2.38 -1.34
CA SER A 104 5.38 -3.61 -1.92
C SER A 104 5.56 -4.76 -0.93
N PRO A 105 4.49 -5.52 -0.61
CA PRO A 105 4.61 -6.71 0.24
C PRO A 105 5.28 -7.89 -0.48
N GLY A 106 5.52 -7.79 -1.80
CA GLY A 106 5.82 -8.95 -2.62
C GLY A 106 4.56 -9.77 -2.91
N VAL A 107 4.72 -11.06 -3.18
CA VAL A 107 3.60 -11.96 -3.47
C VAL A 107 3.27 -12.76 -2.21
N VAL A 108 2.07 -12.55 -1.67
CA VAL A 108 1.58 -13.21 -0.44
C VAL A 108 0.27 -13.93 -0.76
N ASN A 109 0.14 -15.18 -0.33
CA ASN A 109 -1.06 -16.00 -0.53
C ASN A 109 -2.22 -15.48 0.34
N THR A 110 -2.95 -14.53 -0.20
CA THR A 110 -4.14 -13.91 0.40
C THR A 110 -5.36 -14.26 -0.44
N GLU A 111 -6.57 -14.07 0.11
CA GLU A 111 -7.81 -14.18 -0.66
C GLU A 111 -7.79 -13.30 -1.93
N MET A 112 -7.19 -12.11 -1.85
CA MET A 112 -7.00 -11.23 -3.00
C MET A 112 -6.12 -11.89 -4.08
N LEU A 113 -5.01 -12.52 -3.72
CA LEU A 113 -4.16 -13.22 -4.68
C LEU A 113 -4.89 -14.42 -5.29
N GLN A 114 -5.59 -15.18 -4.47
CA GLN A 114 -6.38 -16.34 -4.90
C GLN A 114 -7.49 -15.93 -5.88
N SER A 115 -8.13 -14.77 -5.67
CA SER A 115 -9.16 -14.27 -6.59
C SER A 115 -8.64 -13.95 -7.98
N CYS A 116 -7.34 -13.65 -8.13
CA CYS A 116 -6.70 -13.33 -9.41
C CYS A 116 -6.08 -14.56 -10.10
N PHE A 117 -5.50 -15.46 -9.32
CA PHE A 117 -4.63 -16.54 -9.83
C PHE A 117 -5.11 -17.94 -9.48
N GLY A 118 -6.21 -18.09 -8.72
CA GLY A 118 -6.71 -19.39 -8.28
C GLY A 118 -5.61 -20.23 -7.60
N ASP A 119 -5.47 -21.48 -7.99
CA ASP A 119 -4.46 -22.43 -7.45
C ASP A 119 -3.01 -21.96 -7.67
N GLY A 120 -2.76 -21.03 -8.60
CA GLY A 120 -1.44 -20.44 -8.79
C GLY A 120 -0.95 -19.63 -7.58
N ALA A 121 -1.86 -19.21 -6.69
CA ALA A 121 -1.53 -18.52 -5.46
C ALA A 121 -0.87 -19.42 -4.40
N ASP A 122 -1.01 -20.74 -4.50
CA ASP A 122 -0.56 -21.68 -3.46
C ASP A 122 0.96 -21.74 -3.30
N SER A 123 1.69 -21.39 -4.34
CA SER A 123 3.16 -21.28 -4.30
C SER A 123 3.68 -20.02 -3.59
N ALA A 124 2.79 -19.06 -3.32
CA ALA A 124 3.16 -17.82 -2.66
C ALA A 124 3.32 -17.99 -1.15
N ARG A 125 4.12 -17.10 -0.54
CA ARG A 125 4.35 -17.08 0.91
C ARG A 125 3.01 -16.94 1.66
N LYS A 126 2.81 -17.77 2.69
CA LYS A 126 1.63 -17.68 3.56
C LYS A 126 1.67 -16.40 4.40
N PRO A 127 0.50 -15.83 4.80
CA PRO A 127 0.42 -14.60 5.58
C PRO A 127 1.22 -14.63 6.89
N ASP A 128 1.21 -15.73 7.63
CA ASP A 128 1.95 -15.86 8.89
C ASP A 128 3.47 -15.78 8.67
N ALA A 129 3.99 -16.52 7.69
CA ALA A 129 5.41 -16.47 7.32
C ALA A 129 5.81 -15.09 6.74
N PHE A 130 4.88 -14.39 6.08
CA PHE A 130 5.10 -13.01 5.66
C PHE A 130 5.19 -12.08 6.87
N ALA A 131 4.29 -12.22 7.85
CA ALA A 131 4.24 -11.36 9.03
C ALA A 131 5.53 -11.44 9.87
N GLU A 132 6.14 -12.63 9.99
CA GLU A 132 7.42 -12.83 10.71
C GLU A 132 8.56 -11.96 10.15
N VAL A 133 8.55 -11.69 8.84
CA VAL A 133 9.56 -10.86 8.18
C VAL A 133 9.09 -9.40 8.08
N ALA A 134 7.82 -9.18 7.77
CA ALA A 134 7.28 -7.85 7.55
C ALA A 134 7.25 -7.01 8.83
N ALA A 135 6.88 -7.60 9.98
CA ALA A 135 6.75 -6.84 11.22
C ALA A 135 8.08 -6.19 11.66
N PRO A 136 9.20 -6.92 11.82
CA PRO A 136 10.47 -6.29 12.17
C PRO A 136 10.97 -5.33 11.08
N PHE A 137 10.73 -5.61 9.80
CA PHE A 137 11.08 -4.71 8.71
C PHE A 137 10.33 -3.37 8.81
N LEU A 138 9.02 -3.39 9.04
CA LEU A 138 8.20 -2.19 9.16
C LEU A 138 8.55 -1.37 10.41
N LEU A 139 8.86 -2.04 11.53
CA LEU A 139 9.25 -1.39 12.77
C LEU A 139 10.65 -0.77 12.71
N ALA A 140 11.50 -1.18 11.78
CA ALA A 140 12.85 -0.63 11.59
C ALA A 140 12.88 0.59 10.65
N LEU A 141 11.75 0.95 10.04
CA LEU A 141 11.65 2.12 9.16
C LEU A 141 11.81 3.43 9.94
N GLY A 142 12.34 4.43 9.28
CA GLY A 142 12.54 5.74 9.89
C GLY A 142 12.80 6.84 8.85
N PRO A 143 13.20 8.04 9.28
CA PRO A 143 13.40 9.21 8.40
C PRO A 143 14.34 8.94 7.21
N LYS A 144 15.33 8.05 7.36
CA LYS A 144 16.25 7.65 6.28
C LYS A 144 15.57 6.97 5.08
N ASP A 145 14.35 6.47 5.29
CA ASP A 145 13.58 5.73 4.28
C ASP A 145 12.53 6.61 3.60
N ASN A 146 12.44 7.90 3.97
CA ASN A 146 11.46 8.83 3.45
C ASN A 146 11.47 8.88 1.91
N GLY A 147 10.32 8.72 1.27
CA GLY A 147 10.13 8.75 -0.18
C GLY A 147 10.69 7.53 -0.95
N ARG A 148 11.34 6.57 -0.27
CA ARG A 148 11.93 5.40 -0.91
C ARG A 148 10.87 4.33 -1.19
N SER A 149 10.83 3.87 -2.44
CA SER A 149 10.00 2.72 -2.81
C SER A 149 10.68 1.43 -2.36
N LEU A 150 10.16 0.80 -1.32
CA LEU A 150 10.73 -0.41 -0.73
C LEU A 150 9.89 -1.66 -1.02
N THR A 151 10.49 -2.81 -0.81
CA THR A 151 9.81 -4.12 -0.87
C THR A 151 10.16 -4.89 0.41
N VAL A 152 9.17 -5.53 1.02
CA VAL A 152 9.41 -6.42 2.15
C VAL A 152 10.36 -7.53 1.70
N PRO A 153 11.42 -7.86 2.46
CA PRO A 153 12.36 -8.92 2.10
C PRO A 153 11.69 -10.26 1.82
N GLY A 154 12.25 -10.99 0.84
CA GLY A 154 11.79 -12.31 0.42
C GLY A 154 12.19 -13.42 1.38
#